data_33a0c4fc558d689028a6a2e298c56617
#
_entry.id   33a0c4fc558d689028a6a2e298c56617
#
_cell.length_a   1.000
_cell.length_b   1.000
_cell.length_c   1.000
_cell.angle_alpha   90.00
_cell.angle_beta   90.00
_cell.angle_gamma   90.00
#
_symmetry.space_group_name_H-M   'P 1'
#
loop_
_entity.id
_entity.type
_entity.pdbx_description
1 polymer ?
#
loop_
_entity_poly.entity_id
_entity_poly.type
_entity_poly.pdbx_seq_one_letter_code
_entity_poly.pdbx_strand_id
1 'polypeptide(L)'
;LGSGKMCAFPSWITDYSDSYNSSWNSETVFGRNDAIGVFQGTQRKISLGLSVPSFSVHEAHFNMHQLEHLIALMYPSYNTFAGSDVMSAQPLIKIYFGNLIRNANADSKNLGVKRAGLTGWIDSLSVNFDMNAGFHHPSPGMGQSDLDNYNYRSAKENLNKNNKSHFFIPKIINFNIGFNVVHE
;
A
#
# COMPACT_ATOMS: atom_id res chain seq x y z
N LEU A 1 10.05 13.29 0.21
CA LEU A 1 9.52 12.22 -0.63
C LEU A 1 10.35 10.98 -0.35
N GLY A 2 9.71 9.98 0.23
CA GLY A 2 10.32 8.83 0.87
C GLY A 2 11.34 8.08 0.04
N SER A 3 12.02 7.18 0.68
CA SER A 3 13.21 6.38 0.32
C SER A 3 13.24 5.70 -1.07
N GLY A 4 12.40 6.09 -2.04
CA GLY A 4 12.37 5.51 -3.38
C GLY A 4 12.01 4.01 -3.43
N LYS A 5 11.55 3.43 -2.32
CA LYS A 5 11.10 2.05 -2.26
C LYS A 5 9.78 1.91 -3.03
N MET A 6 9.70 0.87 -3.84
CA MET A 6 8.53 0.55 -4.64
C MET A 6 8.00 -0.82 -4.23
N CYS A 7 6.69 -0.90 -3.97
CA CYS A 7 5.99 -2.15 -3.77
C CYS A 7 5.21 -2.50 -5.06
N ALA A 8 5.33 -3.73 -5.53
CA ALA A 8 4.60 -4.23 -6.68
C ALA A 8 4.02 -5.60 -6.34
N PHE A 9 2.74 -5.78 -6.66
CA PHE A 9 2.02 -7.03 -6.39
C PHE A 9 1.48 -7.62 -7.69
N PRO A 10 1.78 -8.87 -8.00
CA PRO A 10 1.06 -9.62 -9.03
C PRO A 10 -0.34 -9.95 -8.49
N SER A 11 -1.33 -9.13 -8.79
CA SER A 11 -2.63 -9.19 -8.14
C SER A 11 -3.79 -9.11 -9.13
N TRP A 12 -4.92 -9.68 -8.72
CA TRP A 12 -6.22 -9.40 -9.33
C TRP A 12 -6.94 -8.31 -8.56
N ILE A 13 -7.62 -7.43 -9.28
CA ILE A 13 -8.54 -6.49 -8.66
C ILE A 13 -9.82 -7.25 -8.34
N THR A 14 -10.23 -7.19 -7.08
CA THR A 14 -11.50 -7.75 -6.60
C THR A 14 -12.56 -6.68 -6.47
N ASP A 15 -12.16 -5.45 -6.16
CA ASP A 15 -13.04 -4.30 -6.03
C ASP A 15 -12.30 -3.01 -6.42
N TYR A 16 -13.02 -2.09 -7.05
CA TYR A 16 -12.52 -0.77 -7.40
C TYR A 16 -13.62 0.25 -7.29
N SER A 17 -13.41 1.28 -6.51
CA SER A 17 -14.30 2.42 -6.38
C SER A 17 -13.51 3.72 -6.38
N ASP A 18 -13.96 4.69 -7.17
CA ASP A 18 -13.39 6.03 -7.26
C ASP A 18 -14.47 7.05 -6.96
N SER A 19 -14.40 7.70 -5.83
CA SER A 19 -15.41 8.62 -5.34
C SER A 19 -14.90 10.04 -5.26
N TYR A 20 -15.73 10.98 -5.68
CA TYR A 20 -15.47 12.41 -5.68
C TYR A 20 -16.51 13.11 -4.81
N ASN A 21 -16.06 13.68 -3.70
CA ASN A 21 -16.91 14.38 -2.76
C ASN A 21 -16.60 15.89 -2.81
N SER A 22 -17.53 16.68 -3.33
CA SER A 22 -17.44 18.15 -3.28
C SER A 22 -18.16 18.69 -2.05
N SER A 23 -17.47 19.54 -1.32
CA SER A 23 -18.00 20.21 -0.13
C SER A 23 -18.42 21.64 -0.50
N TRP A 24 -19.68 21.98 -0.16
CA TRP A 24 -20.27 23.29 -0.36
C TRP A 24 -20.81 23.81 0.96
N ASN A 25 -20.51 25.06 1.29
CA ASN A 25 -21.18 25.77 2.36
C ASN A 25 -22.32 26.60 1.76
N SER A 26 -23.51 26.54 2.35
CA SER A 26 -24.66 27.29 1.88
C SER A 26 -25.06 28.35 2.91
N GLU A 27 -25.18 29.60 2.45
CA GLU A 27 -25.64 30.72 3.27
C GLU A 27 -26.98 31.21 2.76
N THR A 28 -27.95 31.34 3.67
CA THR A 28 -29.26 31.94 3.37
C THR A 28 -29.18 33.43 3.65
N VAL A 29 -29.52 34.22 2.66
CA VAL A 29 -29.55 35.69 2.79
C VAL A 29 -31.00 36.17 2.83
N PHE A 30 -31.30 37.13 3.71
CA PHE A 30 -32.62 37.70 3.83
C PHE A 30 -33.10 38.31 2.49
N GLY A 31 -34.28 37.94 2.05
CA GLY A 31 -34.86 38.40 0.78
C GLY A 31 -34.55 37.54 -0.44
N ARG A 32 -33.78 36.40 -0.29
CA ARG A 32 -33.60 35.42 -1.35
C ARG A 32 -34.15 34.07 -0.88
N ASN A 33 -34.88 33.41 -1.75
CA ASN A 33 -35.39 32.07 -1.50
C ASN A 33 -34.30 30.98 -1.72
N ASP A 34 -33.29 31.27 -2.55
CA ASP A 34 -32.21 30.37 -2.88
C ASP A 34 -30.96 30.67 -2.06
N ALA A 35 -30.38 29.63 -1.47
CA ALA A 35 -29.13 29.73 -0.74
C ALA A 35 -27.95 30.02 -1.69
N ILE A 36 -27.01 30.83 -1.24
CA ILE A 36 -25.76 31.08 -1.96
C ILE A 36 -24.78 29.94 -1.59
N GLY A 37 -24.42 29.12 -2.58
CA GLY A 37 -23.44 28.05 -2.38
C GLY A 37 -21.99 28.57 -2.55
N VAL A 38 -21.17 28.38 -1.52
CA VAL A 38 -19.73 28.65 -1.55
C VAL A 38 -18.96 27.33 -1.61
N PHE A 39 -18.21 27.13 -2.69
CA PHE A 39 -17.40 25.92 -2.86
C PHE A 39 -16.23 25.90 -1.87
N GLN A 40 -16.08 24.79 -1.14
CA GLN A 40 -15.02 24.57 -0.15
C GLN A 40 -13.87 23.73 -0.70
N GLY A 41 -14.19 22.73 -1.53
CA GLY A 41 -13.20 21.85 -2.12
C GLY A 41 -13.81 20.56 -2.64
N THR A 42 -13.00 19.79 -3.38
CA THR A 42 -13.35 18.43 -3.82
C THR A 42 -12.29 17.46 -3.33
N GLN A 43 -12.74 16.39 -2.67
CA GLN A 43 -11.88 15.31 -2.22
C GLN A 43 -12.13 14.10 -3.12
N ARG A 44 -11.05 13.45 -3.55
CA ARG A 44 -11.08 12.19 -4.28
C ARG A 44 -10.58 11.07 -3.40
N LYS A 45 -11.39 10.02 -3.25
CA LYS A 45 -11.06 8.82 -2.50
C LYS A 45 -11.17 7.61 -3.40
N ILE A 46 -10.11 6.81 -3.45
CA ILE A 46 -10.04 5.57 -4.20
C ILE A 46 -10.06 4.41 -3.20
N SER A 47 -10.96 3.45 -3.41
CA SER A 47 -10.96 2.17 -2.71
C SER A 47 -10.56 1.08 -3.69
N LEU A 48 -9.58 0.26 -3.30
CA LEU A 48 -9.00 -0.77 -4.15
C LEU A 48 -8.90 -2.08 -3.38
N GLY A 49 -9.64 -3.08 -3.80
CA GLY A 49 -9.55 -4.45 -3.32
C GLY A 49 -8.64 -5.27 -4.23
N LEU A 50 -7.66 -5.96 -3.66
CA LEU A 50 -6.69 -6.76 -4.36
C LEU A 50 -6.62 -8.17 -3.78
N SER A 51 -6.47 -9.16 -4.65
CA SER A 51 -6.15 -10.54 -4.29
C SER A 51 -4.81 -10.92 -4.90
N VAL A 52 -3.87 -11.29 -4.05
CA VAL A 52 -2.49 -11.63 -4.41
C VAL A 52 -2.28 -13.11 -4.21
N PRO A 53 -2.36 -13.93 -5.26
CA PRO A 53 -2.05 -15.34 -5.19
C PRO A 53 -0.54 -15.58 -5.20
N SER A 54 -0.13 -16.71 -4.66
CA SER A 54 1.23 -17.21 -4.75
C SER A 54 1.24 -18.68 -5.16
N PHE A 55 1.98 -19.01 -6.21
CA PHE A 55 2.07 -20.38 -6.76
C PHE A 55 3.23 -21.15 -6.17
N SER A 56 4.17 -20.47 -5.54
CA SER A 56 5.33 -21.08 -4.88
C SER A 56 5.59 -20.47 -3.52
N VAL A 57 6.30 -21.22 -2.66
CA VAL A 57 6.78 -20.74 -1.35
C VAL A 57 7.58 -19.45 -1.50
N HIS A 58 8.37 -19.37 -2.53
CA HIS A 58 9.26 -18.29 -2.87
C HIS A 58 8.50 -16.99 -3.20
N GLU A 59 7.48 -17.11 -4.05
CA GLU A 59 6.58 -16.02 -4.41
C GLU A 59 5.76 -15.55 -3.19
N ALA A 60 5.31 -16.49 -2.36
CA ALA A 60 4.59 -16.20 -1.13
C ALA A 60 5.44 -15.38 -0.15
N HIS A 61 6.71 -15.73 0.02
CA HIS A 61 7.66 -14.94 0.81
C HIS A 61 7.87 -13.54 0.24
N PHE A 62 8.04 -13.45 -1.07
CA PHE A 62 8.18 -12.16 -1.73
C PHE A 62 6.94 -11.27 -1.51
N ASN A 63 5.74 -11.84 -1.69
CA ASN A 63 4.48 -11.12 -1.48
C ASN A 63 4.32 -10.65 -0.03
N MET A 64 4.65 -11.50 0.95
CA MET A 64 4.66 -11.12 2.37
C MET A 64 5.63 -9.98 2.66
N HIS A 65 6.82 -10.03 2.12
CA HIS A 65 7.81 -8.97 2.28
C HIS A 65 7.35 -7.65 1.64
N GLN A 66 6.73 -7.70 0.45
CA GLN A 66 6.14 -6.51 -0.18
C GLN A 66 5.00 -5.92 0.68
N LEU A 67 4.19 -6.79 1.31
CA LEU A 67 3.14 -6.35 2.23
C LEU A 67 3.71 -5.67 3.48
N GLU A 68 4.77 -6.22 4.09
CA GLU A 68 5.48 -5.59 5.20
C GLU A 68 6.00 -4.20 4.83
N HIS A 69 6.55 -4.08 3.62
CA HIS A 69 7.00 -2.78 3.10
C HIS A 69 5.84 -1.80 2.91
N LEU A 70 4.70 -2.27 2.38
CA LEU A 70 3.52 -1.43 2.23
C LEU A 70 3.03 -0.92 3.59
N ILE A 71 2.96 -1.80 4.59
CA ILE A 71 2.60 -1.43 5.95
C ILE A 71 3.59 -0.41 6.53
N ALA A 72 4.89 -0.64 6.35
CA ALA A 72 5.93 0.28 6.83
C ALA A 72 5.85 1.68 6.19
N LEU A 73 5.37 1.78 4.93
CA LEU A 73 5.16 3.06 4.25
C LEU A 73 3.99 3.87 4.83
N MET A 74 3.11 3.27 5.61
CA MET A 74 2.01 3.97 6.28
C MET A 74 2.46 4.71 7.55
N TYR A 75 3.63 4.37 8.09
CA TYR A 75 4.17 5.02 9.27
C TYR A 75 5.04 6.22 8.90
N PRO A 76 4.98 7.30 9.69
CA PRO A 76 5.84 8.45 9.48
C PRO A 76 7.30 8.11 9.77
N SER A 77 8.22 8.88 9.19
CA SER A 77 9.63 8.81 9.58
C SER A 77 9.89 9.70 10.80
N TYR A 78 10.72 9.21 11.71
CA TYR A 78 11.16 9.93 12.90
C TYR A 78 12.65 10.24 12.80
N ASN A 79 13.04 11.42 13.27
CA ASN A 79 14.42 11.80 13.48
C ASN A 79 14.62 12.07 14.96
N THR A 80 15.70 11.53 15.52
CA THR A 80 16.09 11.82 16.90
C THR A 80 16.79 13.17 16.93
N PHE A 81 16.17 14.16 17.58
CA PHE A 81 16.76 15.47 17.81
C PHE A 81 16.80 15.75 19.30
N ALA A 82 17.99 16.05 19.84
CA ALA A 82 18.23 16.36 21.25
C ALA A 82 17.66 15.31 22.23
N GLY A 83 17.69 14.01 21.87
CA GLY A 83 17.21 12.92 22.72
C GLY A 83 15.70 12.68 22.67
N SER A 84 14.99 13.37 21.79
CA SER A 84 13.54 13.17 21.55
C SER A 84 13.30 12.78 20.09
N ASP A 85 12.40 11.83 19.87
CA ASP A 85 11.98 11.43 18.54
C ASP A 85 10.92 12.40 18.02
N VAL A 86 11.27 13.12 16.95
CA VAL A 86 10.39 14.09 16.28
C VAL A 86 9.99 13.56 14.92
N MET A 87 8.71 13.65 14.58
CA MET A 87 8.21 13.29 13.25
C MET A 87 8.82 14.20 12.20
N SER A 88 9.56 13.63 11.24
CA SER A 88 10.27 14.39 10.21
C SER A 88 9.49 14.52 8.91
N ALA A 89 8.68 13.53 8.53
CA ALA A 89 7.92 13.54 7.28
C ALA A 89 6.61 12.75 7.40
N GLN A 90 5.59 13.27 6.73
CA GLN A 90 4.30 12.58 6.56
C GLN A 90 4.43 11.41 5.59
N PRO A 91 3.68 10.32 5.78
CA PRO A 91 3.69 9.16 4.90
C PRO A 91 2.91 9.43 3.61
N LEU A 92 3.47 10.21 2.69
CA LEU A 92 2.91 10.40 1.35
C LEU A 92 3.47 9.34 0.41
N ILE A 93 2.58 8.70 -0.33
CA ILE A 93 2.90 7.65 -1.29
C ILE A 93 2.32 7.96 -2.66
N LYS A 94 2.85 7.28 -3.68
CA LYS A 94 2.29 7.32 -5.04
C LYS A 94 1.73 5.97 -5.41
N ILE A 95 0.47 5.94 -5.85
CA ILE A 95 -0.18 4.75 -6.40
C ILE A 95 -0.26 4.89 -7.92
N TYR A 96 0.03 3.79 -8.61
CA TYR A 96 -0.13 3.66 -10.04
C TYR A 96 -0.76 2.32 -10.39
N PHE A 97 -1.81 2.35 -11.18
CA PHE A 97 -2.43 1.13 -11.69
C PHE A 97 -2.87 1.32 -13.15
N GLY A 98 -1.95 1.04 -14.06
CA GLY A 98 -2.21 1.09 -15.48
C GLY A 98 -2.85 2.41 -15.94
N ASN A 99 -4.01 2.30 -16.60
CA ASN A 99 -4.80 3.44 -17.06
C ASN A 99 -5.90 3.89 -16.07
N LEU A 100 -6.18 3.10 -15.02
CA LEU A 100 -7.24 3.39 -14.05
C LEU A 100 -6.79 4.40 -13.00
N ILE A 101 -5.56 4.22 -12.48
CA ILE A 101 -5.00 5.10 -11.44
C ILE A 101 -3.70 5.69 -11.99
N ARG A 102 -3.80 6.89 -12.53
CA ARG A 102 -2.65 7.64 -13.03
C ARG A 102 -2.90 9.15 -12.95
N ASN A 103 -1.83 9.91 -12.93
CA ASN A 103 -1.91 11.36 -13.11
C ASN A 103 -2.16 11.67 -14.59
N ALA A 104 -3.21 12.44 -14.88
CA ALA A 104 -3.58 12.83 -16.25
C ALA A 104 -2.53 13.71 -16.94
N ASN A 105 -1.76 14.46 -16.15
CA ASN A 105 -0.70 15.34 -16.64
C ASN A 105 0.62 14.61 -16.93
N ALA A 106 0.69 13.30 -16.65
CA ALA A 106 1.88 12.51 -16.95
C ALA A 106 1.98 12.25 -18.46
N ASP A 107 3.12 12.58 -19.05
CA ASP A 107 3.42 12.26 -20.44
C ASP A 107 3.19 10.77 -20.75
N SER A 108 2.48 10.50 -21.84
CA SER A 108 2.18 9.13 -22.29
C SER A 108 3.44 8.27 -22.57
N LYS A 109 4.59 8.91 -22.76
CA LYS A 109 5.89 8.24 -23.01
C LYS A 109 6.61 7.80 -21.72
N ASN A 110 6.19 8.27 -20.55
CA ASN A 110 6.83 8.01 -19.26
C ASN A 110 5.87 7.31 -18.29
N LEU A 111 5.41 6.13 -18.67
CA LEU A 111 4.55 5.29 -17.86
C LEU A 111 5.36 4.63 -16.74
N GLY A 112 5.15 5.05 -15.51
CA GLY A 112 5.75 4.45 -14.32
C GLY A 112 5.31 5.16 -13.04
N VAL A 113 5.36 4.45 -11.93
CA VAL A 113 4.89 4.94 -10.61
C VAL A 113 5.48 6.29 -10.25
N LYS A 114 6.75 6.53 -10.56
CA LYS A 114 7.44 7.76 -10.18
C LYS A 114 6.89 9.00 -10.86
N ARG A 115 6.41 8.89 -12.10
CA ARG A 115 5.96 10.02 -12.92
C ARG A 115 4.46 10.04 -13.15
N ALA A 116 3.84 8.86 -13.32
CA ALA A 116 2.42 8.74 -13.62
C ALA A 116 1.55 8.38 -12.41
N GLY A 117 2.15 8.08 -11.25
CA GLY A 117 1.40 7.76 -10.04
C GLY A 117 0.69 8.95 -9.44
N LEU A 118 -0.52 8.72 -8.90
CA LEU A 118 -1.23 9.70 -8.09
C LEU A 118 -0.59 9.80 -6.71
N THR A 119 -0.33 11.02 -6.27
CA THR A 119 0.19 11.33 -4.92
C THR A 119 -0.96 11.35 -3.92
N GLY A 120 -0.74 10.78 -2.75
CA GLY A 120 -1.73 10.78 -1.68
C GLY A 120 -1.26 10.03 -0.46
N TRP A 121 -2.20 9.65 0.39
CA TRP A 121 -1.96 8.83 1.58
C TRP A 121 -2.95 7.69 1.68
N ILE A 122 -2.54 6.59 2.29
CA ILE A 122 -3.43 5.49 2.65
C ILE A 122 -4.10 5.87 3.98
N ASP A 123 -5.45 5.88 3.99
CA ASP A 123 -6.23 6.09 5.21
C ASP A 123 -6.63 4.78 5.88
N SER A 124 -6.74 3.72 5.11
CA SER A 124 -7.09 2.39 5.61
C SER A 124 -6.42 1.29 4.81
N LEU A 125 -5.92 0.28 5.50
CA LEU A 125 -5.40 -0.96 4.94
C LEU A 125 -5.96 -2.12 5.75
N SER A 126 -6.71 -2.99 5.10
CA SER A 126 -7.23 -4.22 5.68
C SER A 126 -6.60 -5.40 4.97
N VAL A 127 -6.00 -6.31 5.72
CA VAL A 127 -5.32 -7.51 5.20
C VAL A 127 -6.03 -8.74 5.72
N ASN A 128 -6.44 -9.62 4.81
CA ASN A 128 -7.08 -10.89 5.11
C ASN A 128 -6.37 -12.02 4.36
N PHE A 129 -6.13 -13.12 5.06
CA PHE A 129 -5.61 -14.34 4.45
C PHE A 129 -6.76 -15.28 4.11
N ASP A 130 -6.73 -15.83 2.88
CA ASP A 130 -7.73 -16.83 2.50
C ASP A 130 -7.38 -18.20 3.15
N MET A 131 -8.11 -18.50 4.21
CA MET A 131 -7.93 -19.76 4.94
C MET A 131 -8.33 -20.99 4.11
N ASN A 132 -9.25 -20.84 3.14
CA ASN A 132 -9.68 -21.94 2.29
C ASN A 132 -8.61 -22.32 1.26
N ALA A 133 -7.84 -21.36 0.79
CA ALA A 133 -6.71 -21.60 -0.09
C ALA A 133 -5.56 -22.33 0.62
N GLY A 134 -5.50 -22.24 1.95
CA GLY A 134 -4.48 -22.85 2.79
C GLY A 134 -3.15 -22.13 2.75
N PHE A 135 -2.12 -22.84 3.19
CA PHE A 135 -0.78 -22.30 3.38
C PHE A 135 0.25 -23.10 2.60
N HIS A 136 1.33 -22.46 2.23
CA HIS A 136 2.53 -23.13 1.77
C HIS A 136 3.34 -23.64 2.97
N HIS A 137 3.79 -24.89 2.87
CA HIS A 137 4.76 -25.44 3.79
C HIS A 137 6.12 -25.49 3.10
N PRO A 138 7.18 -25.00 3.73
CA PRO A 138 8.53 -25.27 3.25
C PRO A 138 8.77 -26.79 3.29
N SER A 139 9.21 -27.34 2.18
CA SER A 139 9.55 -28.77 2.11
C SER A 139 10.69 -29.08 3.08
N PRO A 140 10.73 -30.28 3.73
CA PRO A 140 11.80 -30.66 4.66
C PRO A 140 13.22 -30.68 4.07
N GLY A 141 13.37 -30.41 2.78
CA GLY A 141 14.65 -30.35 2.08
C GLY A 141 15.02 -28.98 1.52
N MET A 142 14.17 -27.95 1.71
CA MET A 142 14.57 -26.57 1.38
C MET A 142 15.62 -26.13 2.39
N GLY A 143 16.86 -26.06 1.95
CA GLY A 143 17.96 -25.56 2.76
C GLY A 143 17.80 -24.06 3.05
N GLN A 144 18.34 -23.64 4.17
CA GLN A 144 18.47 -22.24 4.57
C GLN A 144 19.07 -21.38 3.42
N SER A 145 19.91 -21.99 2.55
CA SER A 145 20.52 -21.35 1.39
C SER A 145 19.53 -20.89 0.32
N ASP A 146 18.39 -21.57 0.18
CA ASP A 146 17.39 -21.20 -0.83
C ASP A 146 16.52 -20.03 -0.36
N LEU A 147 16.39 -19.86 0.94
CA LEU A 147 15.77 -18.71 1.57
C LEU A 147 16.76 -17.51 1.70
N ASP A 148 18.05 -17.79 1.85
CA ASP A 148 19.13 -16.79 2.03
C ASP A 148 19.50 -16.05 0.74
N ASN A 149 19.20 -16.61 -0.44
CA ASN A 149 19.40 -15.94 -1.73
C ASN A 149 18.47 -14.74 -1.96
N TYR A 150 17.41 -14.62 -1.17
CA TYR A 150 16.62 -13.40 -1.07
C TYR A 150 17.14 -12.54 0.07
N ASN A 151 18.08 -11.68 -0.16
CA ASN A 151 18.60 -10.55 0.64
C ASN A 151 17.84 -10.21 1.97
N TYR A 152 17.49 -11.22 2.76
CA TYR A 152 16.92 -11.09 4.08
C TYR A 152 18.07 -10.93 5.09
N ARG A 153 18.70 -9.76 5.06
CA ARG A 153 19.85 -9.46 5.93
C ARG A 153 19.49 -9.31 7.42
N SER A 154 18.23 -9.23 7.77
CA SER A 154 17.83 -8.94 9.16
C SER A 154 17.35 -10.14 9.98
N ALA A 155 17.07 -11.27 9.37
CA ALA A 155 16.64 -12.46 10.11
C ALA A 155 17.78 -13.39 10.54
N LYS A 156 19.02 -13.04 10.15
CA LYS A 156 20.20 -13.91 10.31
C LYS A 156 20.72 -14.06 11.74
N GLU A 157 20.38 -13.16 12.65
CA GLU A 157 21.02 -13.14 13.97
C GLU A 157 20.33 -14.00 15.04
N ASN A 158 19.10 -14.46 14.84
CA ASN A 158 18.34 -15.13 15.90
C ASN A 158 17.77 -16.52 15.57
N LEU A 159 18.03 -17.07 14.39
CA LEU A 159 17.62 -18.44 14.08
C LEU A 159 18.69 -19.43 14.55
N ASN A 160 18.57 -19.83 15.81
CA ASN A 160 19.32 -20.95 16.37
C ASN A 160 19.15 -22.18 15.45
N LYS A 161 20.26 -22.76 14.95
CA LYS A 161 20.33 -23.83 13.94
C LYS A 161 19.49 -25.07 14.21
N ASN A 162 18.85 -25.16 15.36
CA ASN A 162 18.02 -26.30 15.79
C ASN A 162 16.51 -26.01 15.80
N ASN A 163 16.08 -24.77 15.51
CA ASN A 163 14.66 -24.42 15.47
C ASN A 163 14.17 -24.54 14.03
N LYS A 164 13.61 -25.69 13.67
CA LYS A 164 12.79 -25.85 12.45
C LYS A 164 11.52 -25.03 12.64
N SER A 165 11.63 -23.74 12.44
CA SER A 165 10.47 -22.84 12.49
C SER A 165 9.56 -23.19 11.31
N HIS A 166 8.41 -23.76 11.63
CA HIS A 166 7.36 -24.00 10.67
C HIS A 166 6.70 -22.65 10.34
N PHE A 167 7.13 -22.04 9.26
CA PHE A 167 6.47 -20.84 8.75
C PHE A 167 5.25 -21.26 7.95
N PHE A 168 4.09 -20.76 8.34
CA PHE A 168 2.88 -20.86 7.56
C PHE A 168 2.77 -19.60 6.71
N ILE A 169 2.91 -19.74 5.40
CA ILE A 169 2.82 -18.62 4.48
C ILE A 169 1.55 -18.77 3.68
N PRO A 170 0.63 -17.79 3.71
CA PRO A 170 -0.65 -17.89 3.02
C PRO A 170 -0.45 -17.98 1.51
N LYS A 171 -1.25 -18.83 0.85
CA LYS A 171 -1.27 -18.94 -0.61
C LYS A 171 -1.93 -17.76 -1.28
N ILE A 172 -2.92 -17.15 -0.62
CA ILE A 172 -3.63 -15.99 -1.14
C ILE A 172 -3.71 -14.94 -0.03
N ILE A 173 -3.31 -13.73 -0.38
CA ILE A 173 -3.43 -12.55 0.48
C ILE A 173 -4.45 -11.61 -0.17
N ASN A 174 -5.51 -11.31 0.55
CA ASN A 174 -6.51 -10.33 0.14
C ASN A 174 -6.31 -9.06 0.93
N PHE A 175 -6.27 -7.91 0.27
CA PHE A 175 -6.21 -6.64 0.98
C PHE A 175 -7.03 -5.56 0.29
N ASN A 176 -7.60 -4.69 1.12
CA ASN A 176 -8.34 -3.52 0.70
C ASN A 176 -7.59 -2.27 1.15
N ILE A 177 -7.41 -1.36 0.21
CA ILE A 177 -6.70 -0.10 0.41
C ILE A 177 -7.68 1.04 0.21
N GLY A 178 -7.81 1.92 1.21
CA GLY A 178 -8.43 3.23 1.06
C GLY A 178 -7.34 4.27 0.82
N PHE A 179 -7.46 5.02 -0.25
CA PHE A 179 -6.46 6.00 -0.68
C PHE A 179 -7.09 7.36 -0.95
N ASN A 180 -6.57 8.37 -0.29
CA ASN A 180 -6.97 9.75 -0.50
C ASN A 180 -5.94 10.46 -1.40
N VAL A 181 -6.42 11.06 -2.48
CA VAL A 181 -5.60 11.73 -3.48
C VAL A 181 -5.33 13.18 -3.05
N VAL A 182 -4.06 13.58 -3.12
CA VAL A 182 -3.67 14.99 -3.06
C VAL A 182 -3.71 15.55 -4.47
N HIS A 183 -4.51 16.55 -4.69
CA HIS A 183 -4.56 17.27 -5.96
C HIS A 183 -3.35 18.21 -6.04
N GLU A 184 -2.49 17.98 -7.04
CA GLU A 184 -1.35 18.83 -7.40
C GLU A 184 -1.75 19.80 -8.52
#